data_70f017c983af313ecd81795af6c9d33c
#
_entry.id   70f017c983af313ecd81795af6c9d33c
#
_cell.length_a   1.000
_cell.length_b   1.000
_cell.length_c   1.000
_cell.angle_alpha   90.00
_cell.angle_beta   90.00
_cell.angle_gamma   90.00
#
_symmetry.space_group_name_H-M   'P 1'
#
loop_
_entity.id
_entity.type
_entity.pdbx_description
1 polymer ?
#
loop_
_entity_poly.entity_id
_entity_poly.type
_entity_poly.pdbx_seq_one_letter_code
_entity_poly.pdbx_strand_id
1 'polypeptide(L)'
;MTNLRYAKYGPDGGQIDDPSLEIPAPEFAVDSSNNVTGLVGPGGVAIPLGSPQNTVIAFGDSMTHRINSTATITALSRTNGVATATATSHGLGSGQITDINNCQDPTYNVRDVAVTYLTANTFSFPCAGADGSTAAVATKAMLATNRSAFSDYAYWVWLNSLLGGSLYLVRNSGVSSNTSVDMLARYEADVLDYDSAWVFFQIPLYNDAVNAGLTAAQTIANCQTMLDAFLGAGRKVLLIGPPGITTGNTAAIVEVYLTVNKWCKDQAQTRGNVYFADTFYYSCNPIAATKGSPRTSYLAPDGIHESPLGARAAKAQACYDAIGTLIPRIQNLTTSNADNYGTSSTNANIWDFAPWTNTGGTINAVSGSGNTTGSTAIPAGLQVDSVLSGAGGTAVYSTVTGTDGAGYALKCVFTPSAANDYIRCRAVTAVSSSRFTAGQKVVPKFRVKLTNVSGSGLKGINATVVFAGTVANTGYAISASGASNADSGLTDGPHTIVGPEITIPSDGITSVDFRVQVLAAAAGTAVTIEIERMSLDRV
;
A
#
# COMPACT_ATOMS: atom_id res chain seq x y z
N MET A 1 7.77 -26.46 35.04
CA MET A 1 7.55 -26.27 33.57
C MET A 1 7.53 -27.67 32.98
N THR A 2 6.43 -28.08 32.38
CA THR A 2 6.25 -29.42 31.84
C THR A 2 6.88 -29.42 30.42
N ASN A 3 7.92 -30.22 30.21
CA ASN A 3 8.55 -30.36 28.90
C ASN A 3 7.51 -30.83 27.86
N LEU A 4 7.23 -30.00 26.90
CA LEU A 4 6.46 -30.39 25.72
C LEU A 4 7.30 -31.33 24.86
N ARG A 5 6.96 -32.62 24.83
CA ARG A 5 7.58 -33.60 23.92
C ARG A 5 6.90 -33.51 22.57
N TYR A 6 7.65 -33.15 21.55
CA TYR A 6 7.22 -33.30 20.17
C TYR A 6 7.56 -34.71 19.69
N ALA A 7 6.55 -35.49 19.33
CA ALA A 7 6.77 -36.79 18.68
C ALA A 7 7.22 -36.59 17.24
N LYS A 8 8.37 -37.10 16.87
CA LYS A 8 8.83 -37.21 15.48
C LYS A 8 8.43 -38.58 14.95
N TYR A 9 7.79 -38.60 13.79
CA TYR A 9 7.38 -39.85 13.13
C TYR A 9 8.35 -40.16 12.02
N GLY A 10 8.79 -41.42 11.91
CA GLY A 10 9.57 -41.93 10.81
C GLY A 10 8.75 -42.09 9.52
N PRO A 11 9.40 -42.42 8.40
CA PRO A 11 8.72 -42.61 7.11
C PRO A 11 7.65 -43.71 7.12
N ASP A 12 7.69 -44.58 8.08
CA ASP A 12 6.75 -45.68 8.36
C ASP A 12 5.63 -45.33 9.35
N GLY A 13 5.58 -44.06 9.81
CA GLY A 13 4.59 -43.57 10.79
C GLY A 13 4.88 -43.98 12.25
N GLY A 14 6.00 -44.64 12.53
CA GLY A 14 6.42 -44.96 13.90
C GLY A 14 7.01 -43.78 14.64
N GLN A 15 6.69 -43.66 15.94
CA GLN A 15 7.28 -42.62 16.80
C GLN A 15 8.76 -42.95 17.05
N ILE A 16 9.66 -42.00 16.80
CA ILE A 16 11.09 -42.12 17.08
C ILE A 16 11.35 -41.56 18.46
N ASP A 17 11.56 -42.44 19.43
CA ASP A 17 12.07 -42.05 20.77
C ASP A 17 13.61 -42.07 20.74
N ASP A 18 14.21 -40.98 20.31
CA ASP A 18 15.66 -40.77 20.37
C ASP A 18 15.97 -39.78 21.49
N PRO A 19 16.52 -40.22 22.62
CA PRO A 19 16.87 -39.34 23.74
C PRO A 19 18.03 -38.38 23.44
N SER A 20 18.75 -38.54 22.32
CA SER A 20 19.80 -37.61 21.90
C SER A 20 19.22 -36.37 21.15
N LEU A 21 17.93 -36.37 20.83
CA LEU A 21 17.20 -35.30 20.19
C LEU A 21 16.39 -34.46 21.20
N GLU A 22 16.90 -34.23 22.40
CA GLU A 22 16.35 -33.20 23.27
C GLU A 22 16.52 -31.84 22.61
N ILE A 23 15.46 -31.34 21.96
CA ILE A 23 15.38 -29.93 21.57
C ILE A 23 15.23 -29.16 22.87
N PRO A 24 16.20 -28.31 23.24
CA PRO A 24 16.07 -27.47 24.43
C PRO A 24 14.74 -26.71 24.37
N ALA A 25 14.05 -26.63 25.51
CA ALA A 25 12.82 -25.85 25.58
C ALA A 25 13.09 -24.45 25.02
N PRO A 26 12.19 -23.92 24.16
CA PRO A 26 12.41 -22.60 23.58
C PRO A 26 12.53 -21.58 24.73
N GLU A 27 13.63 -20.85 24.74
CA GLU A 27 13.80 -19.72 25.64
C GLU A 27 12.97 -18.54 25.11
N PHE A 28 12.29 -17.84 26.00
CA PHE A 28 11.52 -16.67 25.65
C PHE A 28 12.32 -15.41 25.99
N ALA A 29 12.46 -14.50 25.02
CA ALA A 29 12.90 -13.16 25.31
C ALA A 29 11.77 -12.41 26.01
N VAL A 30 12.07 -11.73 27.13
CA VAL A 30 11.11 -10.93 27.88
C VAL A 30 11.62 -9.50 28.05
N ASP A 31 10.71 -8.54 28.05
CA ASP A 31 11.03 -7.16 28.37
C ASP A 31 11.21 -6.95 29.89
N SER A 32 11.55 -5.73 30.29
CA SER A 32 11.73 -5.35 31.71
C SER A 32 10.46 -5.49 32.56
N SER A 33 9.30 -5.72 31.95
CA SER A 33 7.99 -5.93 32.59
C SER A 33 7.55 -7.41 32.56
N ASN A 34 8.45 -8.35 32.20
CA ASN A 34 8.20 -9.78 32.02
C ASN A 34 7.19 -10.14 30.91
N ASN A 35 6.92 -9.26 29.95
CA ASN A 35 6.16 -9.62 28.77
C ASN A 35 7.04 -10.41 27.82
N VAL A 36 6.52 -11.49 27.26
CA VAL A 36 7.23 -12.28 26.25
C VAL A 36 7.32 -11.48 24.96
N THR A 37 8.53 -11.12 24.55
CA THR A 37 8.80 -10.30 23.36
C THR A 37 9.35 -11.11 22.17
N GLY A 38 9.78 -12.36 22.41
CA GLY A 38 10.34 -13.21 21.37
C GLY A 38 10.66 -14.62 21.83
N LEU A 39 11.09 -15.45 20.89
CA LEU A 39 11.77 -16.73 21.13
C LEU A 39 13.27 -16.50 20.99
N VAL A 40 14.07 -17.15 21.83
CA VAL A 40 15.53 -17.14 21.67
C VAL A 40 15.92 -18.29 20.75
N GLY A 41 16.42 -17.95 19.56
CA GLY A 41 16.93 -18.92 18.59
C GLY A 41 18.33 -19.45 18.95
N PRO A 42 18.86 -20.42 18.19
CA PRO A 42 20.22 -20.90 18.35
C PRO A 42 21.22 -19.74 18.28
N GLY A 43 22.07 -19.63 19.30
CA GLY A 43 23.06 -18.53 19.40
C GLY A 43 22.62 -17.34 20.24
N GLY A 44 21.47 -17.41 20.94
CA GLY A 44 21.02 -16.37 21.87
C GLY A 44 20.40 -15.15 21.18
N VAL A 45 20.13 -15.22 19.88
CA VAL A 45 19.46 -14.16 19.12
C VAL A 45 17.97 -14.22 19.40
N ALA A 46 17.39 -13.16 19.95
CA ALA A 46 15.95 -13.07 20.12
C ALA A 46 15.26 -13.11 18.76
N ILE A 47 14.42 -14.12 18.54
CA ILE A 47 13.49 -14.16 17.42
C ILE A 47 12.22 -13.47 17.93
N PRO A 48 11.86 -12.27 17.45
CA PRO A 48 10.65 -11.60 17.90
C PRO A 48 9.44 -12.54 17.76
N LEU A 49 8.59 -12.64 18.78
CA LEU A 49 7.29 -13.29 18.65
C LEU A 49 6.46 -12.44 17.68
N GLY A 50 6.51 -12.87 16.40
CA GLY A 50 5.65 -12.32 15.39
C GLY A 50 6.15 -11.04 14.75
N SER A 51 7.18 -11.13 13.91
CA SER A 51 6.92 -10.49 12.61
C SER A 51 5.69 -11.21 12.08
N PRO A 52 4.51 -10.57 12.00
CA PRO A 52 3.34 -11.25 11.49
C PRO A 52 3.75 -11.85 10.15
N GLN A 53 3.46 -13.12 9.90
CA GLN A 53 3.91 -13.86 8.69
C GLN A 53 3.55 -13.15 7.38
N ASN A 54 2.79 -12.06 7.49
CA ASN A 54 2.23 -11.26 6.42
C ASN A 54 2.84 -9.85 6.31
N THR A 55 3.91 -9.56 7.04
CA THR A 55 4.63 -8.28 6.90
C THR A 55 5.47 -8.25 5.64
N VAL A 56 5.43 -7.13 4.93
CA VAL A 56 6.04 -6.97 3.60
C VAL A 56 6.84 -5.69 3.50
N ILE A 57 8.01 -5.77 2.91
CA ILE A 57 8.70 -4.62 2.33
C ILE A 57 8.62 -4.73 0.81
N ALA A 58 8.09 -3.72 0.14
CA ALA A 58 8.12 -3.60 -1.30
C ALA A 58 9.37 -2.83 -1.72
N PHE A 59 10.30 -3.49 -2.43
CA PHE A 59 11.59 -2.93 -2.81
C PHE A 59 11.76 -2.92 -4.33
N GLY A 60 12.18 -1.79 -4.90
CA GLY A 60 12.29 -1.63 -6.34
C GLY A 60 12.50 -0.20 -6.81
N ASP A 61 12.11 0.05 -8.03
CA ASP A 61 12.17 1.33 -8.73
C ASP A 61 10.81 2.08 -8.75
N SER A 62 10.55 2.86 -9.81
CA SER A 62 9.29 3.59 -9.99
C SER A 62 8.06 2.68 -10.08
N MET A 63 8.22 1.44 -10.56
CA MET A 63 7.13 0.47 -10.67
C MET A 63 6.71 -0.08 -9.30
N THR A 64 7.56 0.04 -8.28
CA THR A 64 7.25 -0.22 -6.88
C THR A 64 6.81 1.04 -6.17
N HIS A 65 7.49 2.16 -6.43
CA HIS A 65 7.23 3.45 -5.80
C HIS A 65 5.75 3.85 -5.84
N ARG A 66 5.18 4.00 -7.01
CA ARG A 66 3.73 4.22 -7.31
C ARG A 66 2.92 4.92 -6.21
N ILE A 67 3.47 5.99 -5.64
CA ILE A 67 2.84 6.82 -4.61
C ILE A 67 2.25 8.05 -5.29
N ASN A 68 1.03 8.45 -4.94
CA ASN A 68 0.34 9.59 -5.56
C ASN A 68 0.87 10.96 -5.13
N SER A 69 1.68 11.01 -4.09
CA SER A 69 2.18 12.27 -3.54
C SER A 69 3.71 12.26 -3.52
N THR A 70 4.29 12.65 -4.63
CA THR A 70 5.74 12.85 -4.76
C THR A 70 5.96 14.27 -5.28
N ALA A 71 6.74 15.06 -4.54
CA ALA A 71 7.11 16.41 -4.94
C ALA A 71 8.56 16.44 -5.46
N THR A 72 8.78 17.16 -6.55
CA THR A 72 10.13 17.45 -7.03
C THR A 72 10.73 18.61 -6.23
N ILE A 73 11.86 18.35 -5.59
CA ILE A 73 12.61 19.36 -4.84
C ILE A 73 13.52 20.11 -5.81
N THR A 74 13.43 21.42 -5.83
CA THR A 74 14.25 22.32 -6.67
C THR A 74 15.42 22.94 -5.93
N ALA A 75 15.31 23.08 -4.61
CA ALA A 75 16.39 23.55 -3.74
C ALA A 75 16.29 22.87 -2.37
N LEU A 76 17.45 22.55 -1.79
CA LEU A 76 17.55 21.91 -0.49
C LEU A 76 18.77 22.44 0.26
N SER A 77 18.56 22.93 1.47
CA SER A 77 19.63 23.41 2.36
C SER A 77 19.41 22.93 3.78
N ARG A 78 20.50 22.79 4.53
CA ARG A 78 20.48 22.35 5.94
C ARG A 78 21.17 23.36 6.81
N THR A 79 20.57 23.64 7.97
CA THR A 79 21.11 24.49 9.02
C THR A 79 20.74 23.89 10.39
N ASN A 80 21.73 23.70 11.25
CA ASN A 80 21.54 23.18 12.62
C ASN A 80 20.75 21.85 12.67
N GLY A 81 21.03 20.91 11.77
CA GLY A 81 20.37 19.59 11.73
C GLY A 81 18.93 19.60 11.21
N VAL A 82 18.46 20.71 10.64
CA VAL A 82 17.16 20.82 9.98
C VAL A 82 17.37 21.21 8.51
N ALA A 83 16.84 20.41 7.60
CA ALA A 83 16.82 20.75 6.19
C ALA A 83 15.53 21.47 5.81
N THR A 84 15.66 22.46 4.92
CA THR A 84 14.53 23.15 4.27
C THR A 84 14.55 22.83 2.79
N ALA A 85 13.42 22.35 2.29
CA ALA A 85 13.19 22.02 0.88
C ALA A 85 12.27 23.04 0.22
N THR A 86 12.61 23.39 -1.02
CA THR A 86 11.73 24.11 -1.94
C THR A 86 11.18 23.12 -2.97
N ALA A 87 9.86 23.01 -3.05
CA ALA A 87 9.16 22.14 -3.99
C ALA A 87 7.78 22.75 -4.29
N THR A 88 7.56 23.13 -5.54
CA THR A 88 6.33 23.84 -5.95
C THR A 88 5.09 22.99 -5.68
N SER A 89 4.12 23.55 -4.94
CA SER A 89 2.83 22.91 -4.63
C SER A 89 3.00 21.47 -4.10
N HIS A 90 3.90 21.28 -3.14
CA HIS A 90 4.34 19.96 -2.69
C HIS A 90 3.25 19.08 -2.06
N GLY A 91 2.13 19.67 -1.59
CA GLY A 91 0.99 18.92 -1.05
C GLY A 91 1.24 18.17 0.26
N LEU A 92 2.40 18.36 0.89
CA LEU A 92 2.73 17.74 2.17
C LEU A 92 2.16 18.55 3.34
N GLY A 93 1.58 17.86 4.32
CA GLY A 93 1.14 18.45 5.59
C GLY A 93 2.11 18.13 6.73
N SER A 94 2.10 18.95 7.78
CA SER A 94 2.92 18.68 8.98
C SER A 94 2.59 17.30 9.58
N GLY A 95 3.64 16.58 10.01
CA GLY A 95 3.54 15.25 10.58
C GLY A 95 3.48 14.11 9.54
N GLN A 96 3.36 14.40 8.25
CA GLN A 96 3.40 13.36 7.23
C GLN A 96 4.81 12.77 7.10
N ILE A 97 4.86 11.45 7.03
CA ILE A 97 6.11 10.71 6.89
C ILE A 97 6.56 10.73 5.44
N THR A 98 7.79 11.14 5.22
CA THR A 98 8.34 11.43 3.89
C THR A 98 9.77 10.90 3.77
N ASP A 99 10.10 10.38 2.60
CA ASP A 99 11.48 10.07 2.21
C ASP A 99 12.01 11.16 1.29
N ILE A 100 13.28 11.53 1.46
CA ILE A 100 14.03 12.42 0.56
C ILE A 100 15.08 11.58 -0.16
N ASN A 101 15.10 11.65 -1.49
CA ASN A 101 15.91 10.78 -2.35
C ASN A 101 16.59 11.56 -3.49
N ASN A 102 17.62 10.95 -4.08
CA ASN A 102 18.36 11.43 -5.25
C ASN A 102 19.13 12.74 -5.02
N CYS A 103 19.55 13.00 -3.78
CA CYS A 103 20.46 14.10 -3.47
C CYS A 103 21.89 13.73 -3.88
N GLN A 104 22.62 14.68 -4.47
CA GLN A 104 24.03 14.51 -4.82
C GLN A 104 24.90 14.29 -3.58
N ASP A 105 24.64 15.03 -2.50
CA ASP A 105 25.17 14.72 -1.18
C ASP A 105 24.24 13.69 -0.50
N PRO A 106 24.67 12.43 -0.33
CA PRO A 106 23.84 11.36 0.22
C PRO A 106 23.42 11.60 1.67
N THR A 107 24.06 12.50 2.41
CA THR A 107 23.67 12.85 3.80
C THR A 107 22.32 13.55 3.88
N TYR A 108 21.78 14.03 2.75
CA TYR A 108 20.44 14.58 2.63
C TYR A 108 19.38 13.54 2.24
N ASN A 109 19.79 12.34 1.83
CA ASN A 109 18.84 11.26 1.61
C ASN A 109 18.41 10.72 2.98
N VAL A 110 17.19 11.04 3.36
CA VAL A 110 16.63 10.63 4.64
C VAL A 110 15.36 9.81 4.44
N ARG A 111 15.07 8.95 5.39
CA ARG A 111 13.92 8.05 5.35
C ARG A 111 13.02 8.27 6.55
N ASP A 112 11.72 8.06 6.31
CA ASP A 112 10.69 8.05 7.36
C ASP A 112 10.73 9.28 8.28
N VAL A 113 11.05 10.45 7.71
CA VAL A 113 11.10 11.70 8.47
C VAL A 113 9.73 12.39 8.47
N ALA A 114 9.30 12.85 9.63
CA ALA A 114 8.14 13.70 9.73
C ALA A 114 8.47 15.10 9.22
N VAL A 115 7.71 15.59 8.25
CA VAL A 115 7.90 16.94 7.72
C VAL A 115 7.13 17.99 8.52
N THR A 116 7.62 19.22 8.50
CA THR A 116 6.90 20.41 8.98
C THR A 116 6.54 21.27 7.77
N TYR A 117 5.25 21.50 7.57
CA TYR A 117 4.75 22.43 6.55
C TYR A 117 5.18 23.85 6.88
N LEU A 118 5.76 24.58 5.96
CA LEU A 118 6.11 25.99 6.08
C LEU A 118 5.24 26.86 5.18
N THR A 119 5.22 26.57 3.88
CA THR A 119 4.35 27.24 2.89
C THR A 119 3.89 26.22 1.84
N ALA A 120 3.03 26.59 0.92
CA ALA A 120 2.63 25.73 -0.21
C ALA A 120 3.83 25.24 -1.06
N ASN A 121 4.97 25.90 -0.99
CA ASN A 121 6.16 25.61 -1.80
C ASN A 121 7.40 25.26 -0.96
N THR A 122 7.31 25.23 0.36
CA THR A 122 8.44 24.91 1.24
C THR A 122 8.01 24.08 2.44
N PHE A 123 8.86 23.14 2.82
CA PHE A 123 8.72 22.36 4.05
C PHE A 123 10.09 22.09 4.66
N SER A 124 10.14 21.73 5.94
CA SER A 124 11.37 21.35 6.63
C SER A 124 11.27 19.95 7.23
N PHE A 125 12.41 19.36 7.54
CA PHE A 125 12.52 18.03 8.15
C PHE A 125 13.83 17.86 8.91
N PRO A 126 13.90 16.99 9.92
CA PRO A 126 15.13 16.64 10.60
C PRO A 126 16.13 16.01 9.62
N CYS A 127 17.36 16.53 9.58
CA CYS A 127 18.39 16.05 8.66
C CYS A 127 19.76 16.29 9.30
N ALA A 128 20.34 15.27 9.91
CA ALA A 128 21.65 15.36 10.55
C ALA A 128 22.78 15.56 9.52
N GLY A 129 23.83 16.24 9.92
CA GLY A 129 25.04 16.46 9.11
C GLY A 129 25.51 17.91 9.11
N ALA A 130 26.55 18.23 8.35
CA ALA A 130 27.09 19.59 8.25
C ALA A 130 26.11 20.53 7.54
N ASP A 131 26.10 21.79 7.95
CA ASP A 131 25.33 22.83 7.29
C ASP A 131 25.77 23.02 5.84
N GLY A 132 24.84 23.31 4.95
CA GLY A 132 25.11 23.45 3.54
C GLY A 132 23.90 23.26 2.65
N SER A 133 24.14 23.00 1.37
CA SER A 133 23.11 22.72 0.38
C SER A 133 23.52 21.57 -0.54
N THR A 134 22.55 20.95 -1.19
CA THR A 134 22.79 19.87 -2.15
C THR A 134 21.96 20.08 -3.42
N ALA A 135 22.38 19.46 -4.51
CA ALA A 135 21.70 19.42 -5.80
C ALA A 135 21.12 18.02 -6.06
N ALA A 136 20.36 17.88 -7.13
CA ALA A 136 19.97 16.58 -7.65
C ALA A 136 21.17 15.82 -8.24
N VAL A 137 21.11 14.50 -8.23
CA VAL A 137 22.00 13.68 -9.06
C VAL A 137 21.78 14.04 -10.53
N ALA A 138 22.83 14.11 -11.32
CA ALA A 138 22.81 14.70 -12.67
C ALA A 138 21.69 14.15 -13.61
N THR A 139 21.27 12.91 -13.43
CA THR A 139 20.27 12.24 -14.28
C THR A 139 18.94 11.98 -13.56
N LYS A 140 18.76 12.48 -12.32
CA LYS A 140 17.60 12.16 -11.47
C LYS A 140 17.14 13.40 -10.71
N ALA A 141 15.83 13.62 -10.66
CA ALA A 141 15.26 14.67 -9.83
C ALA A 141 15.40 14.32 -8.34
N MET A 142 15.66 15.31 -7.48
CA MET A 142 15.47 15.16 -6.04
C MET A 142 13.98 15.03 -5.75
N LEU A 143 13.62 14.07 -4.93
CA LEU A 143 12.22 13.73 -4.66
C LEU A 143 11.92 13.75 -3.17
N ALA A 144 10.76 14.32 -2.84
CA ALA A 144 10.11 14.12 -1.56
C ALA A 144 8.92 13.18 -1.77
N THR A 145 8.98 12.00 -1.20
CA THR A 145 7.98 10.95 -1.36
C THR A 145 7.15 10.82 -0.09
N ASN A 146 5.87 11.19 -0.16
CA ASN A 146 4.94 11.03 0.95
C ASN A 146 4.58 9.57 1.16
N ARG A 147 5.01 8.99 2.28
CA ARG A 147 4.74 7.59 2.66
C ARG A 147 3.34 7.39 3.21
N SER A 148 2.65 8.45 3.55
CA SER A 148 1.29 8.44 4.10
C SER A 148 0.22 8.41 3.00
N ALA A 149 0.58 8.10 1.75
CA ALA A 149 -0.35 8.02 0.62
C ALA A 149 -0.09 6.77 -0.22
N PHE A 150 -1.15 5.99 -0.49
CA PHE A 150 -1.13 4.86 -1.39
C PHE A 150 -1.83 5.22 -2.71
N SER A 151 -1.51 4.48 -3.77
CA SER A 151 -2.03 4.72 -5.11
C SER A 151 -2.68 3.47 -5.69
N ASP A 152 -3.75 3.64 -6.47
CA ASP A 152 -4.35 2.59 -7.29
C ASP A 152 -3.46 2.12 -8.47
N TYR A 153 -2.39 2.84 -8.76
CA TYR A 153 -1.30 2.37 -9.65
C TYR A 153 -0.36 1.39 -8.94
N ALA A 154 -0.45 1.22 -7.63
CA ALA A 154 0.43 0.34 -6.86
C ALA A 154 -0.11 -1.09 -6.84
N TYR A 155 0.64 -2.03 -7.42
CA TYR A 155 0.26 -3.44 -7.48
C TYR A 155 0.03 -4.07 -6.09
N TRP A 156 0.78 -3.65 -5.09
CA TRP A 156 0.67 -4.18 -3.73
C TRP A 156 -0.63 -3.77 -3.03
N VAL A 157 -1.25 -2.65 -3.39
CA VAL A 157 -2.61 -2.28 -2.94
C VAL A 157 -3.63 -3.29 -3.49
N TRP A 158 -3.55 -3.60 -4.78
CA TRP A 158 -4.44 -4.57 -5.42
C TRP A 158 -4.19 -6.00 -4.97
N LEU A 159 -2.91 -6.40 -4.81
CA LEU A 159 -2.56 -7.69 -4.25
C LEU A 159 -3.13 -7.85 -2.85
N ASN A 160 -3.00 -6.83 -2.00
CA ASN A 160 -3.58 -6.86 -0.66
C ASN A 160 -5.11 -6.95 -0.70
N SER A 161 -5.77 -6.28 -1.64
CA SER A 161 -7.21 -6.42 -1.86
C SER A 161 -7.59 -7.86 -2.27
N LEU A 162 -6.85 -8.49 -3.20
CA LEU A 162 -7.05 -9.90 -3.59
C LEU A 162 -6.84 -10.85 -2.41
N LEU A 163 -5.96 -10.50 -1.48
CA LEU A 163 -5.66 -11.24 -0.26
C LEU A 163 -6.63 -10.90 0.90
N GLY A 164 -7.69 -10.14 0.66
CA GLY A 164 -8.67 -9.74 1.67
C GLY A 164 -8.11 -8.82 2.75
N GLY A 165 -7.06 -8.05 2.44
CA GLY A 165 -6.42 -7.14 3.39
C GLY A 165 -5.40 -7.83 4.31
N SER A 166 -4.93 -9.03 3.97
CA SER A 166 -4.09 -9.85 4.86
C SER A 166 -2.61 -9.46 4.90
N LEU A 167 -2.15 -8.54 4.06
CA LEU A 167 -0.78 -8.05 4.08
C LEU A 167 -0.66 -6.77 4.92
N TYR A 168 0.44 -6.66 5.61
CA TYR A 168 0.87 -5.43 6.27
C TYR A 168 2.14 -4.89 5.60
N LEU A 169 2.01 -3.76 4.90
CA LEU A 169 3.15 -3.12 4.25
C LEU A 169 3.95 -2.32 5.29
N VAL A 170 5.05 -2.91 5.75
CA VAL A 170 6.01 -2.26 6.66
C VAL A 170 6.62 -1.04 5.97
N ARG A 171 7.04 -1.23 4.70
CA ARG A 171 7.68 -0.17 3.94
C ARG A 171 7.50 -0.35 2.43
N ASN A 172 7.22 0.74 1.74
CA ASN A 172 7.42 0.85 0.31
C ASN A 172 8.80 1.49 0.06
N SER A 173 9.79 0.69 -0.28
CA SER A 173 11.16 1.10 -0.59
C SER A 173 11.40 1.23 -2.10
N GLY A 174 10.36 1.58 -2.86
CA GLY A 174 10.49 1.97 -4.26
C GLY A 174 11.09 3.37 -4.40
N VAL A 175 12.05 3.54 -5.30
CA VAL A 175 12.62 4.86 -5.64
C VAL A 175 12.64 5.04 -7.15
N SER A 176 11.95 6.06 -7.63
CA SER A 176 11.85 6.33 -9.08
C SER A 176 13.22 6.49 -9.74
N SER A 177 13.33 5.97 -10.97
CA SER A 177 14.55 6.01 -11.80
C SER A 177 15.75 5.21 -11.26
N ASN A 178 15.60 4.42 -10.19
CA ASN A 178 16.68 3.58 -9.70
C ASN A 178 16.97 2.41 -10.63
N THR A 179 18.24 2.18 -10.88
CA THR A 179 18.82 0.99 -11.51
C THR A 179 19.10 -0.08 -10.44
N SER A 180 19.46 -1.30 -10.88
CA SER A 180 19.94 -2.34 -9.96
C SER A 180 21.22 -1.93 -9.19
N VAL A 181 22.04 -1.06 -9.78
CA VAL A 181 23.23 -0.49 -9.12
C VAL A 181 22.82 0.43 -7.97
N ASP A 182 21.83 1.32 -8.21
CA ASP A 182 21.32 2.20 -7.15
C ASP A 182 20.64 1.40 -6.04
N MET A 183 19.90 0.36 -6.40
CA MET A 183 19.23 -0.51 -5.43
C MET A 183 20.25 -1.28 -4.59
N LEU A 184 21.35 -1.75 -5.20
CA LEU A 184 22.45 -2.42 -4.51
C LEU A 184 23.13 -1.48 -3.50
N ALA A 185 23.17 -0.18 -3.75
CA ALA A 185 23.77 0.79 -2.83
C ALA A 185 22.90 1.10 -1.60
N ARG A 186 21.62 0.67 -1.58
CA ARG A 186 20.67 1.06 -0.51
C ARG A 186 19.87 -0.09 0.12
N TYR A 187 20.02 -1.33 -0.36
CA TYR A 187 19.17 -2.45 0.09
C TYR A 187 19.29 -2.75 1.58
N GLU A 188 20.48 -2.55 2.18
CA GLU A 188 20.67 -2.75 3.61
C GLU A 188 19.76 -1.80 4.40
N ALA A 189 19.90 -0.51 4.19
CA ALA A 189 19.14 0.52 4.88
C ALA A 189 17.64 0.55 4.51
N ASP A 190 17.25 0.05 3.34
CA ASP A 190 15.87 0.09 2.86
C ASP A 190 15.09 -1.20 3.12
N VAL A 191 15.78 -2.30 3.38
CA VAL A 191 15.18 -3.63 3.57
C VAL A 191 15.68 -4.30 4.83
N LEU A 192 17.00 -4.41 5.03
CA LEU A 192 17.54 -5.22 6.13
C LEU A 192 17.38 -4.55 7.50
N ASP A 193 17.38 -3.22 7.55
CA ASP A 193 17.15 -2.44 8.78
C ASP A 193 15.71 -2.51 9.29
N TYR A 194 14.78 -3.08 8.51
CA TYR A 194 13.39 -3.25 8.89
C TYR A 194 13.05 -4.71 9.09
N ASP A 195 12.18 -5.00 10.07
CA ASP A 195 11.67 -6.35 10.26
C ASP A 195 10.48 -6.63 9.34
N SER A 196 10.58 -7.70 8.52
CA SER A 196 9.51 -8.16 7.66
C SER A 196 9.64 -9.63 7.34
N ALA A 197 8.54 -10.33 7.13
CA ALA A 197 8.53 -11.72 6.69
C ALA A 197 8.85 -11.86 5.20
N TRP A 198 8.45 -10.85 4.41
CA TRP A 198 8.55 -10.89 2.95
C TRP A 198 9.29 -9.67 2.41
N VAL A 199 10.04 -9.90 1.33
CA VAL A 199 10.53 -8.84 0.42
C VAL A 199 9.87 -9.04 -0.94
N PHE A 200 9.09 -8.06 -1.38
CA PHE A 200 8.58 -8.00 -2.76
C PHE A 200 9.60 -7.24 -3.59
N PHE A 201 10.43 -7.99 -4.28
CA PHE A 201 11.60 -7.49 -4.99
C PHE A 201 11.28 -7.29 -6.47
N GLN A 202 10.96 -6.06 -6.85
CA GLN A 202 10.76 -5.65 -8.25
C GLN A 202 12.12 -5.46 -8.93
N ILE A 203 12.33 -6.18 -10.03
CA ILE A 203 13.53 -6.03 -10.84
C ILE A 203 13.44 -4.72 -11.66
N PRO A 204 14.42 -3.79 -11.59
CA PRO A 204 14.34 -2.45 -12.20
C PRO A 204 14.75 -2.47 -13.68
N LEU A 205 14.25 -3.41 -14.44
CA LEU A 205 14.81 -3.78 -15.75
C LEU A 205 14.66 -2.71 -16.82
N TYR A 206 13.61 -1.87 -16.76
CA TYR A 206 13.51 -0.73 -17.66
C TYR A 206 14.65 0.26 -17.46
N ASN A 207 14.91 0.63 -16.22
CA ASN A 207 15.99 1.56 -15.90
C ASN A 207 17.38 0.97 -16.21
N ASP A 208 17.56 -0.32 -15.98
CA ASP A 208 18.81 -1.00 -16.31
C ASP A 208 19.04 -1.08 -17.81
N ALA A 209 18.13 -1.68 -18.55
CA ALA A 209 18.33 -2.03 -19.95
C ALA A 209 18.12 -0.83 -20.90
N VAL A 210 17.08 0.01 -20.66
CA VAL A 210 16.72 1.10 -21.57
C VAL A 210 17.45 2.39 -21.22
N ASN A 211 17.46 2.76 -19.94
CA ASN A 211 18.03 4.05 -19.52
C ASN A 211 19.54 3.99 -19.30
N ALA A 212 20.04 2.91 -18.66
CA ALA A 212 21.46 2.77 -18.30
C ALA A 212 22.25 1.87 -19.24
N GLY A 213 21.58 1.11 -20.14
CA GLY A 213 22.26 0.21 -21.08
C GLY A 213 22.96 -0.98 -20.40
N LEU A 214 22.52 -1.38 -19.22
CA LEU A 214 23.07 -2.55 -18.54
C LEU A 214 22.67 -3.83 -19.27
N THR A 215 23.58 -4.78 -19.34
CA THR A 215 23.31 -6.11 -19.87
C THR A 215 22.50 -6.94 -18.88
N ALA A 216 21.83 -7.99 -19.38
CA ALA A 216 21.13 -8.96 -18.52
C ALA A 216 22.07 -9.54 -17.44
N ALA A 217 23.32 -9.83 -17.79
CA ALA A 217 24.30 -10.38 -16.85
C ALA A 217 24.65 -9.43 -15.71
N GLN A 218 24.77 -8.12 -16.00
CA GLN A 218 25.02 -7.10 -14.98
C GLN A 218 23.83 -6.92 -14.05
N THR A 219 22.61 -6.82 -14.61
CA THR A 219 21.38 -6.76 -13.80
C THR A 219 21.23 -8.00 -12.92
N ILE A 220 21.45 -9.20 -13.46
CA ILE A 220 21.38 -10.45 -12.71
C ILE A 220 22.41 -10.48 -11.58
N ALA A 221 23.65 -10.08 -11.81
CA ALA A 221 24.68 -10.08 -10.78
C ALA A 221 24.33 -9.16 -9.61
N ASN A 222 23.83 -7.96 -9.88
CA ASN A 222 23.36 -7.02 -8.85
C ASN A 222 22.16 -7.58 -8.07
N CYS A 223 21.16 -8.10 -8.79
CA CYS A 223 19.97 -8.67 -8.18
C CYS A 223 20.28 -9.94 -7.38
N GLN A 224 21.23 -10.77 -7.82
CA GLN A 224 21.67 -11.97 -7.11
C GLN A 224 22.27 -11.62 -5.75
N THR A 225 23.12 -10.59 -5.68
CA THR A 225 23.72 -10.12 -4.41
C THR A 225 22.64 -9.72 -3.41
N MET A 226 21.65 -8.95 -3.84
CA MET A 226 20.52 -8.52 -2.99
C MET A 226 19.65 -9.71 -2.57
N LEU A 227 19.32 -10.61 -3.50
CA LEU A 227 18.55 -11.81 -3.23
C LEU A 227 19.21 -12.69 -2.17
N ASP A 228 20.53 -12.89 -2.29
CA ASP A 228 21.31 -13.69 -1.34
C ASP A 228 21.29 -13.06 0.06
N ALA A 229 21.40 -11.73 0.14
CA ALA A 229 21.32 -10.99 1.40
C ALA A 229 19.94 -11.11 2.06
N PHE A 230 18.85 -10.99 1.29
CA PHE A 230 17.48 -11.12 1.81
C PHE A 230 17.21 -12.53 2.34
N LEU A 231 17.64 -13.55 1.62
CA LEU A 231 17.51 -14.95 2.05
C LEU A 231 18.41 -15.24 3.26
N GLY A 232 19.62 -14.68 3.28
CA GLY A 232 20.54 -14.77 4.43
C GLY A 232 19.96 -14.14 5.70
N ALA A 233 19.12 -13.13 5.57
CA ALA A 233 18.35 -12.53 6.66
C ALA A 233 17.03 -13.29 7.00
N GLY A 234 16.81 -14.48 6.42
CA GLY A 234 15.65 -15.33 6.70
C GLY A 234 14.34 -14.86 6.05
N ARG A 235 14.39 -13.92 5.09
CA ARG A 235 13.19 -13.40 4.43
C ARG A 235 12.69 -14.36 3.35
N LYS A 236 11.36 -14.37 3.11
CA LYS A 236 10.78 -14.90 1.89
C LYS A 236 10.84 -13.82 0.81
N VAL A 237 11.22 -14.19 -0.42
CA VAL A 237 11.38 -13.21 -1.50
C VAL A 237 10.43 -13.53 -2.65
N LEU A 238 9.59 -12.55 -3.01
CA LEU A 238 8.84 -12.57 -4.25
C LEU A 238 9.58 -11.73 -5.28
N LEU A 239 10.25 -12.40 -6.23
CA LEU A 239 10.83 -11.75 -7.40
C LEU A 239 9.70 -11.32 -8.33
N ILE A 240 9.65 -10.05 -8.68
CA ILE A 240 8.63 -9.50 -9.57
C ILE A 240 9.30 -9.08 -10.86
N GLY A 241 8.96 -9.76 -11.95
CA GLY A 241 9.45 -9.44 -13.29
C GLY A 241 8.91 -8.09 -13.79
N PRO A 242 9.54 -7.50 -14.80
CA PRO A 242 9.04 -6.28 -15.42
C PRO A 242 7.77 -6.57 -16.24
N PRO A 243 6.87 -5.59 -16.43
CA PRO A 243 5.77 -5.72 -17.39
C PRO A 243 6.28 -5.61 -18.84
N GLY A 244 5.41 -5.91 -19.80
CA GLY A 244 5.62 -5.50 -21.20
C GLY A 244 5.62 -3.98 -21.30
N ILE A 245 6.36 -3.44 -22.26
CA ILE A 245 6.51 -2.00 -22.49
C ILE A 245 6.24 -1.63 -23.95
N THR A 246 5.94 -0.36 -24.21
CA THR A 246 5.91 0.20 -25.59
C THR A 246 7.06 1.14 -25.84
N THR A 247 7.40 1.99 -24.88
CA THR A 247 8.53 2.91 -24.96
C THR A 247 9.84 2.15 -24.79
N GLY A 248 10.75 2.27 -25.75
CA GLY A 248 12.03 1.55 -25.74
C GLY A 248 11.93 0.06 -26.09
N ASN A 249 10.75 -0.44 -26.51
CA ASN A 249 10.55 -1.84 -26.86
C ASN A 249 11.26 -2.18 -28.19
N THR A 250 12.45 -2.77 -28.08
CA THR A 250 13.22 -3.31 -29.21
C THR A 250 13.44 -4.80 -29.02
N ALA A 251 13.76 -5.52 -30.11
CA ALA A 251 14.06 -6.95 -30.00
C ALA A 251 15.20 -7.25 -29.01
N ALA A 252 16.25 -6.39 -28.98
CA ALA A 252 17.36 -6.55 -28.05
C ALA A 252 16.92 -6.36 -26.59
N ILE A 253 16.07 -5.38 -26.29
CA ILE A 253 15.52 -5.16 -24.95
C ILE A 253 14.62 -6.33 -24.55
N VAL A 254 13.79 -6.85 -25.45
CA VAL A 254 12.97 -8.04 -25.17
C VAL A 254 13.82 -9.25 -24.80
N GLU A 255 14.94 -9.47 -25.49
CA GLU A 255 15.88 -10.57 -25.14
C GLU A 255 16.50 -10.39 -23.74
N VAL A 256 16.84 -9.16 -23.36
CA VAL A 256 17.29 -8.85 -21.98
C VAL A 256 16.18 -9.19 -20.98
N TYR A 257 14.93 -8.80 -21.24
CA TYR A 257 13.78 -9.09 -20.38
C TYR A 257 13.54 -10.58 -20.21
N LEU A 258 13.55 -11.33 -21.31
CA LEU A 258 13.37 -12.79 -21.29
C LEU A 258 14.50 -13.50 -20.54
N THR A 259 15.75 -13.04 -20.70
CA THR A 259 16.91 -13.60 -20.01
C THR A 259 16.81 -13.40 -18.49
N VAL A 260 16.44 -12.19 -18.04
CA VAL A 260 16.28 -11.91 -16.63
C VAL A 260 15.05 -12.61 -16.04
N ASN A 261 13.93 -12.67 -16.77
CA ASN A 261 12.75 -13.44 -16.34
C ASN A 261 13.06 -14.93 -16.20
N LYS A 262 13.86 -15.48 -17.12
CA LYS A 262 14.32 -16.88 -16.99
C LYS A 262 15.13 -17.07 -15.72
N TRP A 263 16.08 -16.17 -15.42
CA TRP A 263 16.84 -16.23 -14.17
C TRP A 263 15.91 -16.16 -12.95
N CYS A 264 14.94 -15.25 -12.89
CA CYS A 264 13.96 -15.19 -11.80
C CYS A 264 13.21 -16.50 -11.60
N LYS A 265 12.78 -17.10 -12.70
CA LYS A 265 12.09 -18.41 -12.69
C LYS A 265 13.00 -19.52 -12.18
N ASP A 266 14.25 -19.56 -12.64
CA ASP A 266 15.23 -20.55 -12.20
C ASP A 266 15.52 -20.41 -10.69
N GLN A 267 15.63 -19.18 -10.16
CA GLN A 267 15.79 -18.94 -8.73
C GLN A 267 14.58 -19.47 -7.93
N ALA A 268 13.37 -19.22 -8.38
CA ALA A 268 12.16 -19.70 -7.72
C ALA A 268 12.01 -21.22 -7.76
N GLN A 269 12.54 -21.89 -8.78
CA GLN A 269 12.51 -23.34 -8.91
C GLN A 269 13.59 -24.07 -8.10
N THR A 270 14.72 -23.42 -7.86
CA THR A 270 15.92 -24.06 -7.29
C THR A 270 16.20 -23.64 -5.84
N ARG A 271 15.57 -22.58 -5.34
CA ARG A 271 15.84 -22.06 -4.00
C ARG A 271 14.57 -22.03 -3.14
N GLY A 272 14.69 -22.46 -1.90
CA GLY A 272 13.63 -22.31 -0.90
C GLY A 272 13.36 -20.82 -0.59
N ASN A 273 12.12 -20.50 -0.26
CA ASN A 273 11.66 -19.13 0.09
C ASN A 273 11.81 -18.09 -1.05
N VAL A 274 12.00 -18.52 -2.29
CA VAL A 274 11.97 -17.66 -3.48
C VAL A 274 10.76 -18.01 -4.33
N TYR A 275 10.04 -17.00 -4.75
CA TYR A 275 8.84 -17.10 -5.57
C TYR A 275 8.96 -16.12 -6.74
N PHE A 276 8.29 -16.38 -7.85
CA PHE A 276 8.36 -15.53 -9.03
C PHE A 276 6.98 -15.14 -9.55
N ALA A 277 6.74 -13.84 -9.69
CA ALA A 277 5.59 -13.28 -10.37
C ALA A 277 5.99 -12.87 -11.80
N ASP A 278 5.54 -13.64 -12.79
CA ASP A 278 5.83 -13.39 -14.21
C ASP A 278 4.92 -12.29 -14.77
N THR A 279 5.20 -11.05 -14.40
CA THR A 279 4.43 -9.88 -14.85
C THR A 279 4.49 -9.70 -16.36
N PHE A 280 5.60 -10.08 -17.00
CA PHE A 280 5.75 -10.02 -18.45
C PHE A 280 4.71 -10.89 -19.16
N TYR A 281 4.56 -12.14 -18.73
CA TYR A 281 3.56 -13.05 -19.27
C TYR A 281 2.13 -12.52 -19.11
N TYR A 282 1.79 -11.99 -17.94
CA TYR A 282 0.45 -11.47 -17.67
C TYR A 282 0.14 -10.16 -18.41
N SER A 283 1.14 -9.31 -18.62
CA SER A 283 0.94 -8.00 -19.23
C SER A 283 1.02 -8.00 -20.76
N CYS A 284 1.84 -8.87 -21.36
CA CYS A 284 2.04 -8.88 -22.78
C CYS A 284 0.83 -9.42 -23.57
N ASN A 285 0.63 -8.86 -24.75
CA ASN A 285 -0.30 -9.37 -25.74
C ASN A 285 0.39 -10.45 -26.60
N PRO A 286 0.02 -11.73 -26.51
CA PRO A 286 0.71 -12.81 -27.21
C PRO A 286 0.58 -12.74 -28.74
N ILE A 287 -0.42 -12.02 -29.24
CA ILE A 287 -0.68 -11.85 -30.68
C ILE A 287 -0.20 -10.51 -31.24
N ALA A 288 0.47 -9.69 -30.41
CA ALA A 288 1.02 -8.43 -30.88
C ALA A 288 2.11 -8.64 -31.95
N ALA A 289 2.12 -7.80 -32.97
CA ALA A 289 3.15 -7.86 -34.03
C ALA A 289 4.57 -7.61 -33.46
N THR A 290 4.68 -6.73 -32.46
CA THR A 290 5.93 -6.50 -31.72
C THR A 290 5.91 -7.30 -30.43
N LYS A 291 6.86 -8.23 -30.29
CA LYS A 291 7.01 -9.01 -29.06
C LYS A 291 7.23 -8.11 -27.85
N GLY A 292 6.70 -8.51 -26.71
CA GLY A 292 6.82 -7.72 -25.48
C GLY A 292 5.87 -6.52 -25.38
N SER A 293 5.05 -6.28 -26.39
CA SER A 293 4.01 -5.24 -26.31
C SER A 293 2.92 -5.64 -25.33
N PRO A 294 2.48 -4.72 -24.47
CA PRO A 294 1.44 -5.00 -23.48
C PRO A 294 0.06 -5.14 -24.12
N ARG A 295 -0.87 -5.69 -23.37
CA ARG A 295 -2.30 -5.62 -23.66
C ARG A 295 -2.77 -4.17 -23.64
N THR A 296 -3.78 -3.88 -24.44
CA THR A 296 -4.41 -2.55 -24.44
C THR A 296 -4.82 -2.15 -23.02
N SER A 297 -4.60 -0.90 -22.67
CA SER A 297 -4.95 -0.29 -21.37
C SER A 297 -4.17 -0.81 -20.14
N TYR A 298 -3.19 -1.69 -20.33
CA TYR A 298 -2.38 -2.17 -19.18
C TYR A 298 -1.23 -1.23 -18.84
N LEU A 299 -0.86 -0.33 -19.72
CA LEU A 299 0.12 0.72 -19.45
C LEU A 299 -0.53 2.09 -19.32
N ALA A 300 0.11 2.93 -18.53
CA ALA A 300 -0.11 4.36 -18.52
C ALA A 300 0.34 4.98 -19.87
N PRO A 301 -0.05 6.23 -20.16
CA PRO A 301 0.29 6.90 -21.42
C PRO A 301 1.79 7.04 -21.72
N ASP A 302 2.65 6.91 -20.72
CA ASP A 302 4.10 6.94 -20.87
C ASP A 302 4.67 5.68 -21.57
N GLY A 303 3.87 4.62 -21.67
CA GLY A 303 4.26 3.38 -22.32
C GLY A 303 5.28 2.54 -21.54
N ILE A 304 5.46 2.81 -20.25
CA ILE A 304 6.42 2.16 -19.35
C ILE A 304 5.73 1.60 -18.13
N HIS A 305 5.00 2.44 -17.43
CA HIS A 305 4.40 2.12 -16.14
C HIS A 305 3.00 1.51 -16.33
N GLU A 306 2.62 0.64 -15.41
CA GLU A 306 1.27 0.07 -15.41
C GLU A 306 0.21 1.15 -15.15
N SER A 307 -0.92 1.04 -15.86
CA SER A 307 -2.17 1.69 -15.48
C SER A 307 -2.75 1.03 -14.22
N PRO A 308 -3.78 1.58 -13.57
CA PRO A 308 -4.47 0.88 -12.48
C PRO A 308 -4.98 -0.50 -12.88
N LEU A 309 -5.49 -0.65 -14.11
CA LEU A 309 -5.91 -1.94 -14.66
C LEU A 309 -4.72 -2.90 -14.82
N GLY A 310 -3.60 -2.45 -15.35
CA GLY A 310 -2.38 -3.25 -15.49
C GLY A 310 -1.78 -3.64 -14.14
N ALA A 311 -1.75 -2.72 -13.20
CA ALA A 311 -1.30 -2.98 -11.83
C ALA A 311 -2.12 -4.08 -11.16
N ARG A 312 -3.44 -4.09 -11.37
CA ARG A 312 -4.35 -5.10 -10.84
C ARG A 312 -4.34 -6.39 -11.66
N ALA A 313 -4.67 -6.31 -12.96
CA ALA A 313 -4.97 -7.48 -13.79
C ALA A 313 -3.72 -8.23 -14.28
N ALA A 314 -2.57 -7.56 -14.29
CA ALA A 314 -1.31 -8.22 -14.64
C ALA A 314 -0.43 -8.42 -13.41
N LYS A 315 0.04 -7.35 -12.79
CA LYS A 315 1.09 -7.45 -11.78
C LYS A 315 0.60 -8.01 -10.45
N ALA A 316 -0.50 -7.47 -9.90
CA ALA A 316 -1.07 -8.01 -8.67
C ALA A 316 -1.59 -9.44 -8.85
N GLN A 317 -2.18 -9.77 -10.02
CA GLN A 317 -2.62 -11.12 -10.31
C GLN A 317 -1.46 -12.10 -10.40
N ALA A 318 -0.36 -11.73 -11.10
CA ALA A 318 0.84 -12.56 -11.15
C ALA A 318 1.44 -12.80 -9.76
N CYS A 319 1.47 -11.76 -8.91
CA CYS A 319 1.90 -11.91 -7.51
C CYS A 319 0.94 -12.83 -6.72
N TYR A 320 -0.37 -12.65 -6.90
CA TYR A 320 -1.37 -13.48 -6.23
C TYR A 320 -1.24 -14.97 -6.62
N ASP A 321 -1.06 -15.26 -7.89
CA ASP A 321 -0.89 -16.64 -8.37
C ASP A 321 0.41 -17.27 -7.85
N ALA A 322 1.44 -16.45 -7.66
CA ALA A 322 2.73 -16.93 -7.11
C ALA A 322 2.69 -17.22 -5.60
N ILE A 323 1.99 -16.39 -4.80
CA ILE A 323 2.08 -16.47 -3.33
C ILE A 323 0.73 -16.47 -2.60
N GLY A 324 -0.39 -16.35 -3.30
CA GLY A 324 -1.70 -16.14 -2.67
C GLY A 324 -2.15 -17.26 -1.73
N THR A 325 -1.71 -18.51 -1.97
CA THR A 325 -1.97 -19.66 -1.10
C THR A 325 -1.01 -19.76 0.08
N LEU A 326 0.09 -19.01 0.05
CA LEU A 326 1.12 -19.02 1.09
C LEU A 326 0.90 -17.94 2.15
N ILE A 327 0.05 -16.95 1.85
CA ILE A 327 -0.29 -15.86 2.76
C ILE A 327 -1.48 -16.30 3.61
N PRO A 328 -1.31 -16.49 4.92
CA PRO A 328 -2.42 -16.76 5.83
C PRO A 328 -3.47 -15.66 5.73
N ARG A 329 -4.72 -16.05 5.58
CA ARG A 329 -5.83 -15.09 5.57
C ARG A 329 -6.07 -14.60 6.99
N ILE A 330 -5.95 -13.31 7.19
CA ILE A 330 -6.23 -12.65 8.45
C ILE A 330 -7.55 -11.90 8.29
N GLN A 331 -8.42 -12.02 9.28
CA GLN A 331 -9.60 -11.18 9.34
C GLN A 331 -9.17 -9.78 9.81
N ASN A 332 -9.04 -8.87 8.85
CA ASN A 332 -8.53 -7.52 9.11
C ASN A 332 -9.61 -6.47 9.35
N LEU A 333 -10.88 -6.86 9.27
CA LEU A 333 -12.00 -5.93 9.45
C LEU A 333 -12.82 -6.35 10.65
N THR A 334 -13.23 -5.39 11.44
CA THR A 334 -14.14 -5.59 12.57
C THR A 334 -15.44 -6.24 12.10
N THR A 335 -15.80 -7.38 12.68
CA THR A 335 -17.04 -8.12 12.34
C THR A 335 -18.07 -8.10 13.44
N SER A 336 -17.72 -7.60 14.63
CA SER A 336 -18.65 -7.45 15.74
C SER A 336 -18.37 -6.18 16.52
N ASN A 337 -19.39 -5.62 17.16
CA ASN A 337 -19.23 -4.47 18.05
C ASN A 337 -18.33 -4.78 19.27
N ALA A 338 -18.11 -6.07 19.57
CA ALA A 338 -17.19 -6.46 20.63
C ALA A 338 -15.72 -6.13 20.33
N ASP A 339 -15.38 -5.90 19.05
CA ASP A 339 -14.02 -5.64 18.58
C ASP A 339 -13.76 -4.14 18.34
N ASN A 340 -14.49 -3.26 18.98
CA ASN A 340 -14.22 -1.83 18.90
C ASN A 340 -13.84 -1.23 20.26
N TYR A 341 -13.20 -0.07 20.22
CA TYR A 341 -12.74 0.64 21.42
C TYR A 341 -13.88 1.01 22.37
N GLY A 342 -15.10 1.23 21.87
CA GLY A 342 -16.26 1.55 22.70
C GLY A 342 -16.67 0.41 23.65
N THR A 343 -16.31 -0.84 23.32
CA THR A 343 -16.55 -2.02 24.17
C THR A 343 -15.36 -2.38 25.05
N SER A 344 -14.13 -2.09 24.60
CA SER A 344 -12.90 -2.27 25.38
C SER A 344 -11.79 -1.35 24.85
N SER A 345 -11.11 -0.65 25.75
CA SER A 345 -9.97 0.20 25.39
C SER A 345 -8.73 -0.58 24.91
N THR A 346 -8.75 -1.91 25.05
CA THR A 346 -7.67 -2.79 24.57
C THR A 346 -7.90 -3.29 23.15
N ASN A 347 -9.10 -3.12 22.58
CA ASN A 347 -9.39 -3.54 21.22
C ASN A 347 -8.56 -2.76 20.20
N ALA A 348 -8.16 -3.43 19.12
CA ALA A 348 -7.33 -2.83 18.07
C ALA A 348 -8.09 -1.73 17.33
N ASN A 349 -9.37 -1.95 17.01
CA ASN A 349 -10.18 -0.95 16.35
C ASN A 349 -10.55 0.17 17.32
N ILE A 350 -9.98 1.34 17.11
CA ILE A 350 -10.22 2.53 17.95
C ILE A 350 -11.38 3.40 17.45
N TRP A 351 -12.06 2.97 16.39
CA TRP A 351 -13.18 3.67 15.79
C TRP A 351 -14.50 2.90 15.94
N ASP A 352 -15.55 3.54 16.43
CA ASP A 352 -16.83 2.91 16.78
C ASP A 352 -17.80 2.64 15.62
N PHE A 353 -17.34 2.70 14.37
CA PHE A 353 -18.26 2.71 13.23
C PHE A 353 -18.50 1.38 12.54
N ALA A 354 -17.87 0.29 12.96
CA ALA A 354 -18.07 -1.00 12.32
C ALA A 354 -18.16 -2.14 13.34
N PRO A 355 -19.03 -3.13 13.11
CA PRO A 355 -20.10 -3.15 12.11
C PRO A 355 -21.27 -2.24 12.51
N TRP A 356 -21.89 -1.63 11.52
CA TRP A 356 -23.05 -0.79 11.78
C TRP A 356 -24.27 -1.64 12.12
N THR A 357 -24.89 -1.37 13.26
CA THR A 357 -26.00 -2.19 13.79
C THR A 357 -27.35 -1.49 13.75
N ASN A 358 -27.36 -0.19 13.43
CA ASN A 358 -28.58 0.62 13.41
C ASN A 358 -28.55 1.65 12.27
N THR A 359 -29.67 2.36 12.10
CA THR A 359 -29.84 3.45 11.15
C THR A 359 -29.96 4.78 11.90
N GLY A 360 -29.69 5.89 11.24
CA GLY A 360 -29.74 7.24 11.83
C GLY A 360 -28.61 8.16 11.35
N GLY A 361 -27.94 7.80 10.27
CA GLY A 361 -26.94 8.65 9.63
C GLY A 361 -27.58 9.84 8.89
N THR A 362 -26.73 10.79 8.46
CA THR A 362 -27.14 12.02 7.81
C THR A 362 -26.91 11.95 6.31
N ILE A 363 -27.95 12.23 5.54
CA ILE A 363 -27.86 12.39 4.09
C ILE A 363 -27.88 13.88 3.78
N ASN A 364 -26.76 14.39 3.29
CA ASN A 364 -26.66 15.77 2.84
C ASN A 364 -27.26 15.90 1.42
N ALA A 365 -27.69 17.11 1.08
CA ALA A 365 -28.22 17.39 -0.24
C ALA A 365 -27.16 17.11 -1.32
N VAL A 366 -27.60 16.57 -2.44
CA VAL A 366 -26.78 16.45 -3.65
C VAL A 366 -26.55 17.83 -4.22
N SER A 367 -25.31 18.18 -4.49
CA SER A 367 -24.98 19.41 -5.21
C SER A 367 -24.98 19.12 -6.74
N GLY A 368 -25.59 20.01 -7.51
CA GLY A 368 -25.72 19.93 -8.97
C GLY A 368 -27.17 20.02 -9.43
N SER A 369 -27.41 20.51 -10.64
CA SER A 369 -28.76 20.72 -11.18
C SER A 369 -29.33 19.45 -11.82
N GLY A 370 -30.59 19.14 -11.47
CA GLY A 370 -31.33 18.02 -12.07
C GLY A 370 -31.08 16.65 -11.42
N ASN A 371 -30.51 16.65 -10.24
CA ASN A 371 -30.12 15.43 -9.56
C ASN A 371 -31.11 15.04 -8.47
N THR A 372 -31.38 13.73 -8.37
CA THR A 372 -32.28 13.18 -7.36
C THR A 372 -31.50 12.37 -6.33
N THR A 373 -31.73 12.65 -5.06
CA THR A 373 -31.46 11.74 -3.96
C THR A 373 -32.76 11.05 -3.59
N GLY A 374 -32.83 9.74 -3.84
CA GLY A 374 -33.74 8.89 -3.10
C GLY A 374 -33.04 8.44 -1.83
N SER A 375 -33.71 8.42 -0.70
CA SER A 375 -33.08 7.89 0.49
C SER A 375 -34.06 7.21 1.40
N THR A 376 -33.66 6.07 1.87
CA THR A 376 -34.09 5.48 3.12
C THR A 376 -33.01 5.72 4.16
N ALA A 377 -33.26 5.36 5.41
CA ALA A 377 -32.28 5.53 6.46
C ALA A 377 -30.93 4.86 6.11
N ILE A 378 -29.81 5.53 6.43
CA ILE A 378 -28.45 5.02 6.29
C ILE A 378 -27.89 4.67 7.67
N PRO A 379 -26.79 3.89 7.75
CA PRO A 379 -26.18 3.54 9.03
C PRO A 379 -25.83 4.75 9.89
N ALA A 380 -26.06 4.64 11.20
CA ALA A 380 -25.78 5.70 12.16
C ALA A 380 -24.28 6.03 12.21
N GLY A 381 -23.96 7.29 12.46
CA GLY A 381 -22.59 7.78 12.50
C GLY A 381 -22.01 8.11 11.13
N LEU A 382 -22.69 7.74 10.04
CA LEU A 382 -22.26 8.11 8.70
C LEU A 382 -22.94 9.41 8.22
N GLN A 383 -22.19 10.14 7.43
CA GLN A 383 -22.67 11.24 6.62
C GLN A 383 -22.38 10.94 5.15
N VAL A 384 -23.36 11.10 4.27
CA VAL A 384 -23.16 10.94 2.85
C VAL A 384 -23.43 12.23 2.12
N ASP A 385 -22.65 12.49 1.09
CA ASP A 385 -22.88 13.55 0.12
C ASP A 385 -22.48 13.10 -1.28
N SER A 386 -22.92 13.83 -2.30
CA SER A 386 -22.58 13.57 -3.68
C SER A 386 -22.48 14.87 -4.47
N VAL A 387 -21.64 14.86 -5.48
CA VAL A 387 -21.56 15.92 -6.48
C VAL A 387 -21.84 15.29 -7.84
N LEU A 388 -22.84 15.80 -8.54
CA LEU A 388 -23.29 15.37 -9.84
C LEU A 388 -23.38 16.62 -10.71
N SER A 389 -22.45 16.79 -11.63
CA SER A 389 -22.26 18.05 -12.37
C SER A 389 -23.03 18.11 -13.68
N GLY A 390 -23.41 16.95 -14.25
CA GLY A 390 -24.24 16.86 -15.45
C GLY A 390 -25.72 16.65 -15.16
N ALA A 391 -26.56 16.79 -16.16
CA ALA A 391 -27.98 16.51 -16.06
C ALA A 391 -28.26 14.99 -16.05
N GLY A 392 -29.21 14.56 -15.21
CA GLY A 392 -29.65 13.15 -15.14
C GLY A 392 -28.80 12.25 -14.26
N GLY A 393 -27.79 12.76 -13.57
CA GLY A 393 -27.05 12.00 -12.57
C GLY A 393 -27.92 11.65 -11.36
N THR A 394 -27.69 10.48 -10.75
CA THR A 394 -28.41 10.06 -9.55
C THR A 394 -27.48 9.43 -8.51
N ALA A 395 -27.78 9.66 -7.24
CA ALA A 395 -27.19 8.97 -6.11
C ALA A 395 -28.31 8.58 -5.13
N VAL A 396 -28.63 7.30 -5.04
CA VAL A 396 -29.71 6.78 -4.20
C VAL A 396 -29.12 5.97 -3.08
N TYR A 397 -29.26 6.47 -1.85
CA TYR A 397 -28.69 5.85 -0.65
C TYR A 397 -29.71 4.99 0.08
N SER A 398 -29.24 3.88 0.64
CA SER A 398 -30.03 2.97 1.47
C SER A 398 -29.13 2.18 2.41
N THR A 399 -29.72 1.42 3.31
CA THR A 399 -29.05 0.44 4.15
C THR A 399 -29.33 -0.97 3.63
N VAL A 400 -28.31 -1.84 3.62
CA VAL A 400 -28.44 -3.27 3.31
C VAL A 400 -27.70 -4.08 4.37
N THR A 401 -27.98 -5.39 4.44
CA THR A 401 -27.18 -6.31 5.27
C THR A 401 -25.79 -6.46 4.67
N GLY A 402 -24.75 -6.40 5.49
CA GLY A 402 -23.36 -6.64 5.05
C GLY A 402 -23.17 -8.05 4.50
N THR A 403 -22.26 -8.21 3.56
CA THR A 403 -22.02 -9.49 2.83
C THR A 403 -21.65 -10.64 3.79
N ASP A 404 -20.99 -10.35 4.91
CA ASP A 404 -20.60 -11.32 5.94
C ASP A 404 -21.71 -11.59 6.97
N GLY A 405 -22.91 -11.01 6.78
CA GLY A 405 -24.02 -11.14 7.72
C GLY A 405 -23.86 -10.38 9.03
N ALA A 406 -22.76 -9.67 9.21
CA ALA A 406 -22.46 -8.92 10.43
C ALA A 406 -22.85 -7.45 10.30
N GLY A 407 -24.09 -7.12 10.65
CA GLY A 407 -24.62 -5.76 10.67
C GLY A 407 -25.00 -5.21 9.29
N TYR A 408 -25.08 -3.89 9.20
CA TYR A 408 -25.49 -3.17 7.99
C TYR A 408 -24.29 -2.72 7.15
N ALA A 409 -24.56 -2.44 5.88
CA ALA A 409 -23.70 -1.72 4.95
C ALA A 409 -24.43 -0.50 4.38
N LEU A 410 -23.69 0.55 4.05
CA LEU A 410 -24.20 1.67 3.26
C LEU A 410 -24.23 1.24 1.80
N LYS A 411 -25.41 1.27 1.17
CA LYS A 411 -25.58 1.07 -0.26
C LYS A 411 -25.86 2.40 -0.96
N CYS A 412 -25.21 2.62 -2.08
CA CYS A 412 -25.54 3.70 -3.03
C CYS A 412 -25.70 3.12 -4.44
N VAL A 413 -26.81 3.40 -5.10
CA VAL A 413 -26.94 3.25 -6.54
C VAL A 413 -26.57 4.58 -7.17
N PHE A 414 -25.42 4.60 -7.85
CA PHE A 414 -24.79 5.79 -8.40
C PHE A 414 -24.80 5.75 -9.92
N THR A 415 -25.39 6.76 -10.54
CA THR A 415 -25.35 6.97 -12.00
C THR A 415 -24.61 8.28 -12.24
N PRO A 416 -23.32 8.25 -12.62
CA PRO A 416 -22.59 9.48 -12.90
C PRO A 416 -23.10 10.14 -14.20
N SER A 417 -23.14 11.45 -14.21
CA SER A 417 -23.59 12.28 -15.33
C SER A 417 -22.45 12.98 -16.06
N ALA A 418 -21.29 13.08 -15.41
CA ALA A 418 -20.11 13.74 -15.96
C ALA A 418 -18.81 13.25 -15.32
N ALA A 419 -17.69 13.67 -15.89
CA ALA A 419 -16.38 13.50 -15.27
C ALA A 419 -16.31 14.24 -13.93
N ASN A 420 -15.62 13.63 -12.96
CA ASN A 420 -15.44 14.10 -11.59
C ASN A 420 -16.72 14.11 -10.72
N ASP A 421 -17.82 13.56 -11.21
CA ASP A 421 -18.92 13.20 -10.33
C ASP A 421 -18.43 12.21 -9.28
N TYR A 422 -18.97 12.33 -8.07
CA TYR A 422 -18.63 11.41 -7.00
C TYR A 422 -19.75 11.23 -5.98
N ILE A 423 -19.68 10.11 -5.29
CA ILE A 423 -20.34 9.92 -4.00
C ILE A 423 -19.28 9.87 -2.90
N ARG A 424 -19.60 10.36 -1.72
CA ARG A 424 -18.71 10.34 -0.57
C ARG A 424 -19.46 9.90 0.67
N CYS A 425 -18.89 8.90 1.34
CA CYS A 425 -19.26 8.48 2.69
C CYS A 425 -18.23 9.02 3.68
N ARG A 426 -18.70 9.60 4.76
CA ARG A 426 -17.87 10.16 5.82
C ARG A 426 -18.28 9.58 7.16
N ALA A 427 -17.30 9.15 7.93
CA ALA A 427 -17.45 8.88 9.35
C ALA A 427 -16.71 10.00 10.10
N VAL A 428 -17.47 10.89 10.73
CA VAL A 428 -16.93 12.04 11.47
C VAL A 428 -17.20 11.86 12.94
N THR A 429 -16.17 11.92 13.77
CA THR A 429 -16.33 11.86 15.21
C THR A 429 -15.54 12.96 15.91
N ALA A 430 -16.15 13.58 16.91
CA ALA A 430 -15.41 14.36 17.88
C ALA A 430 -14.50 13.43 18.69
N VAL A 431 -13.26 13.82 18.87
CA VAL A 431 -12.29 13.01 19.58
C VAL A 431 -12.45 13.25 21.08
N SER A 432 -12.81 12.18 21.81
CA SER A 432 -12.46 12.14 23.22
C SER A 432 -10.95 11.82 23.31
N SER A 433 -10.23 12.57 24.09
CA SER A 433 -8.77 12.46 24.28
C SER A 433 -8.26 11.07 24.66
N SER A 434 -9.15 10.13 25.02
CA SER A 434 -8.81 8.76 25.43
C SER A 434 -8.63 7.78 24.30
N ARG A 435 -9.12 8.05 23.08
CA ARG A 435 -9.08 7.12 21.94
C ARG A 435 -7.87 7.31 21.05
N PHE A 436 -7.43 8.55 20.90
CA PHE A 436 -6.39 8.95 19.97
C PHE A 436 -5.27 9.63 20.76
N THR A 437 -4.18 8.89 20.94
CA THR A 437 -3.01 9.40 21.64
C THR A 437 -1.98 9.87 20.63
N ALA A 438 -1.46 11.07 20.82
CA ALA A 438 -0.36 11.61 19.99
C ALA A 438 0.80 10.61 19.92
N GLY A 439 1.34 10.41 18.73
CA GLY A 439 2.41 9.44 18.47
C GLY A 439 1.95 7.99 18.33
N GLN A 440 0.69 7.66 18.62
CA GLN A 440 0.14 6.34 18.38
C GLN A 440 0.06 6.07 16.88
N LYS A 441 0.38 4.84 16.48
CA LYS A 441 0.29 4.39 15.10
C LYS A 441 -1.02 3.69 14.85
N VAL A 442 -1.67 4.00 13.73
CA VAL A 442 -2.93 3.41 13.29
C VAL A 442 -2.89 3.08 11.81
N VAL A 443 -3.64 2.07 11.40
CA VAL A 443 -3.82 1.68 10.00
C VAL A 443 -5.29 1.80 9.64
N PRO A 444 -5.65 2.65 8.66
CA PRO A 444 -7.01 2.75 8.16
C PRO A 444 -7.32 1.57 7.23
N LYS A 445 -8.53 1.03 7.37
CA LYS A 445 -9.03 -0.06 6.54
C LYS A 445 -10.46 0.22 6.12
N PHE A 446 -10.82 -0.17 4.91
CA PHE A 446 -12.21 -0.14 4.47
C PHE A 446 -12.49 -1.25 3.47
N ARG A 447 -13.76 -1.65 3.38
CA ARG A 447 -14.24 -2.62 2.41
C ARG A 447 -15.39 -2.03 1.63
N VAL A 448 -15.24 -2.06 0.31
CA VAL A 448 -16.25 -1.62 -0.66
C VAL A 448 -16.56 -2.78 -1.58
N LYS A 449 -17.84 -3.09 -1.77
CA LYS A 449 -18.30 -4.02 -2.78
C LYS A 449 -18.92 -3.25 -3.93
N LEU A 450 -18.54 -3.58 -5.13
CA LEU A 450 -19.05 -2.97 -6.36
C LEU A 450 -19.85 -4.00 -7.15
N THR A 451 -20.89 -3.53 -7.85
CA THR A 451 -21.69 -4.35 -8.77
C THR A 451 -22.11 -3.51 -9.97
N ASN A 452 -21.99 -4.07 -11.18
CA ASN A 452 -22.22 -3.40 -12.47
C ASN A 452 -21.17 -2.30 -12.76
N VAL A 453 -19.90 -2.58 -12.53
CA VAL A 453 -18.81 -1.63 -12.77
C VAL A 453 -18.61 -1.38 -14.26
N SER A 454 -18.81 -2.39 -15.11
CA SER A 454 -18.66 -2.25 -16.56
C SER A 454 -19.61 -1.19 -17.12
N GLY A 455 -19.07 -0.23 -17.87
CA GLY A 455 -19.84 0.88 -18.44
C GLY A 455 -20.27 1.96 -17.45
N SER A 456 -19.95 1.83 -16.16
CA SER A 456 -20.36 2.80 -15.13
C SER A 456 -19.60 4.13 -15.17
N GLY A 457 -18.53 4.22 -15.92
CA GLY A 457 -17.69 5.41 -15.99
C GLY A 457 -16.85 5.66 -14.72
N LEU A 458 -16.78 4.72 -13.77
CA LEU A 458 -15.95 4.89 -12.57
C LEU A 458 -14.46 4.97 -12.92
N LYS A 459 -13.74 5.84 -12.21
CA LYS A 459 -12.28 5.94 -12.33
C LYS A 459 -11.52 5.43 -11.10
N GLY A 460 -12.11 5.44 -9.91
CA GLY A 460 -11.42 4.97 -8.73
C GLY A 460 -12.13 5.23 -7.42
N ILE A 461 -11.50 4.75 -6.35
CA ILE A 461 -11.89 4.98 -4.97
C ILE A 461 -10.79 5.78 -4.30
N ASN A 462 -11.15 6.92 -3.71
CA ASN A 462 -10.27 7.73 -2.90
C ASN A 462 -10.72 7.66 -1.44
N ALA A 463 -9.83 7.29 -0.55
CA ALA A 463 -10.12 7.32 0.87
C ALA A 463 -9.08 8.16 1.61
N THR A 464 -9.55 8.97 2.55
CA THR A 464 -8.72 9.93 3.28
C THR A 464 -9.11 9.92 4.75
N VAL A 465 -8.11 9.86 5.62
CA VAL A 465 -8.30 10.14 7.06
C VAL A 465 -7.79 11.55 7.33
N VAL A 466 -8.64 12.39 7.88
CA VAL A 466 -8.31 13.78 8.22
C VAL A 466 -8.36 13.92 9.74
N PHE A 467 -7.23 14.29 10.33
CA PHE A 467 -7.15 14.68 11.73
C PHE A 467 -7.28 16.20 11.82
N ALA A 468 -8.38 16.68 12.38
CA ALA A 468 -8.58 18.11 12.61
C ALA A 468 -7.93 18.50 13.94
N GLY A 469 -6.94 19.38 13.90
CA GLY A 469 -6.24 19.93 15.06
C GLY A 469 -6.52 21.43 15.23
N THR A 470 -5.88 22.04 16.25
CA THR A 470 -5.97 23.47 16.50
C THR A 470 -5.16 24.31 15.51
N VAL A 471 -4.23 23.70 14.79
CA VAL A 471 -3.27 24.38 13.90
C VAL A 471 -3.42 23.98 12.44
N ALA A 472 -3.75 22.72 12.11
CA ALA A 472 -3.89 22.27 10.73
C ALA A 472 -4.72 20.98 10.61
N ASN A 473 -5.37 20.79 9.44
CA ASN A 473 -5.94 19.51 9.05
C ASN A 473 -4.85 18.67 8.38
N THR A 474 -4.58 17.48 8.90
CA THR A 474 -3.67 16.54 8.28
C THR A 474 -4.47 15.48 7.53
N GLY A 475 -4.29 15.39 6.23
CA GLY A 475 -4.98 14.41 5.39
C GLY A 475 -4.04 13.27 4.97
N TYR A 476 -4.53 12.04 5.05
CA TYR A 476 -3.82 10.85 4.59
C TYR A 476 -4.64 10.16 3.49
N ALA A 477 -4.09 10.04 2.28
CA ALA A 477 -4.73 9.31 1.21
C ALA A 477 -4.44 7.80 1.35
N ILE A 478 -5.48 6.97 1.29
CA ILE A 478 -5.38 5.51 1.37
C ILE A 478 -5.28 4.90 0.00
N SER A 479 -6.12 5.36 -0.92
CA SER A 479 -6.08 5.06 -2.34
C SER A 479 -6.59 6.28 -3.08
N ALA A 480 -5.89 6.73 -4.08
CA ALA A 480 -6.29 7.88 -4.87
C ALA A 480 -6.24 7.50 -6.34
N SER A 481 -7.35 7.69 -7.04
CA SER A 481 -7.37 7.50 -8.48
C SER A 481 -6.62 8.63 -9.18
N GLY A 482 -5.75 8.29 -10.10
CA GLY A 482 -5.15 9.25 -11.01
C GLY A 482 -6.22 10.00 -11.83
N ALA A 483 -5.96 11.24 -12.14
CA ALA A 483 -6.95 12.17 -12.68
C ALA A 483 -7.50 11.85 -14.09
N SER A 484 -7.04 10.82 -14.79
CA SER A 484 -7.27 10.71 -16.23
C SER A 484 -7.56 9.33 -16.81
N ASN A 485 -7.71 8.24 -16.04
CA ASN A 485 -7.81 6.91 -16.62
C ASN A 485 -9.22 6.32 -16.61
N ALA A 486 -9.74 6.03 -17.82
CA ALA A 486 -10.93 5.21 -18.03
C ALA A 486 -10.75 3.75 -17.54
N ASP A 487 -9.50 3.32 -17.32
CA ASP A 487 -9.14 1.96 -16.94
C ASP A 487 -8.82 1.87 -15.45
N SER A 488 -9.85 1.97 -14.65
CA SER A 488 -9.74 2.13 -13.19
C SER A 488 -9.23 0.88 -12.43
N GLY A 489 -9.09 -0.26 -13.06
CA GLY A 489 -8.80 -1.51 -12.35
C GLY A 489 -9.94 -1.99 -11.44
N LEU A 490 -11.03 -1.24 -11.26
CA LEU A 490 -12.19 -1.64 -10.48
C LEU A 490 -12.98 -2.73 -11.22
N THR A 491 -13.52 -3.67 -10.47
CA THR A 491 -14.36 -4.76 -10.98
C THR A 491 -15.50 -5.04 -10.01
N ASP A 492 -16.47 -5.81 -10.45
CA ASP A 492 -17.49 -6.35 -9.56
C ASP A 492 -16.84 -7.20 -8.46
N GLY A 493 -17.43 -7.15 -7.29
CA GLY A 493 -17.00 -7.86 -6.10
C GLY A 493 -16.47 -6.98 -4.98
N PRO A 494 -16.00 -7.58 -3.89
CA PRO A 494 -15.46 -6.86 -2.75
C PRO A 494 -14.01 -6.42 -2.98
N HIS A 495 -13.70 -5.20 -2.55
CA HIS A 495 -12.35 -4.63 -2.49
C HIS A 495 -12.06 -4.26 -1.05
N THR A 496 -11.11 -4.95 -0.43
CA THR A 496 -10.61 -4.59 0.90
C THR A 496 -9.33 -3.79 0.76
N ILE A 497 -9.36 -2.55 1.19
CA ILE A 497 -8.22 -1.63 1.11
C ILE A 497 -7.68 -1.39 2.51
N VAL A 498 -6.39 -1.62 2.64
CA VAL A 498 -5.61 -1.31 3.85
C VAL A 498 -4.68 -0.17 3.50
N GLY A 499 -4.78 0.92 4.23
CA GLY A 499 -3.99 2.12 3.98
C GLY A 499 -2.61 2.10 4.62
N PRO A 500 -1.86 3.19 4.47
CA PRO A 500 -0.56 3.35 5.12
C PRO A 500 -0.71 3.43 6.63
N GLU A 501 0.36 3.08 7.35
CA GLU A 501 0.48 3.42 8.75
C GLU A 501 0.47 4.94 8.92
N ILE A 502 -0.32 5.42 9.85
CA ILE A 502 -0.48 6.85 10.17
C ILE A 502 -0.05 7.05 11.62
N THR A 503 0.85 7.98 11.86
CA THR A 503 1.15 8.45 13.21
C THR A 503 0.18 9.57 13.57
N ILE A 504 -0.54 9.42 14.68
CA ILE A 504 -1.49 10.43 15.16
C ILE A 504 -0.73 11.71 15.52
N PRO A 505 -1.10 12.86 14.93
CA PRO A 505 -0.42 14.13 15.20
C PRO A 505 -0.49 14.56 16.66
N SER A 506 0.49 15.40 17.08
CA SER A 506 0.59 15.94 18.45
C SER A 506 -0.10 17.30 18.65
N ASP A 507 -0.70 17.85 17.64
CA ASP A 507 -1.21 19.24 17.60
C ASP A 507 -2.63 19.43 18.14
N GLY A 508 -3.07 18.57 19.04
CA GLY A 508 -4.36 18.72 19.72
C GLY A 508 -5.56 18.40 18.82
N ILE A 509 -5.67 17.15 18.40
CA ILE A 509 -6.76 16.68 17.54
C ILE A 509 -8.13 16.93 18.19
N THR A 510 -9.03 17.59 17.46
CA THR A 510 -10.41 17.86 17.89
C THR A 510 -11.44 16.94 17.25
N SER A 511 -11.15 16.42 16.04
CA SER A 511 -11.99 15.44 15.36
C SER A 511 -11.18 14.59 14.37
N VAL A 512 -11.72 13.43 14.07
CA VAL A 512 -11.24 12.56 12.98
C VAL A 512 -12.36 12.36 11.99
N ASP A 513 -12.05 12.51 10.71
CA ASP A 513 -12.97 12.37 9.59
C ASP A 513 -12.39 11.34 8.61
N PHE A 514 -12.96 10.15 8.60
CA PHE A 514 -12.60 9.10 7.66
C PHE A 514 -13.58 9.17 6.47
N ARG A 515 -13.05 9.40 5.28
CA ARG A 515 -13.79 9.61 4.05
C ARG A 515 -13.49 8.50 3.06
N VAL A 516 -14.53 7.92 2.48
CA VAL A 516 -14.44 7.05 1.29
C VAL A 516 -15.23 7.71 0.17
N GLN A 517 -14.57 7.98 -0.93
CA GLN A 517 -15.13 8.66 -2.10
C GLN A 517 -14.97 7.79 -3.34
N VAL A 518 -16.06 7.54 -4.06
CA VAL A 518 -16.05 6.84 -5.34
C VAL A 518 -16.27 7.86 -6.45
N LEU A 519 -15.34 7.89 -7.40
CA LEU A 519 -15.23 8.92 -8.43
C LEU A 519 -15.51 8.37 -9.82
N ALA A 520 -16.08 9.20 -10.67
CA ALA A 520 -16.30 8.94 -12.08
C ALA A 520 -15.30 9.66 -12.98
N ALA A 521 -14.88 9.00 -14.08
CA ALA A 521 -14.11 9.58 -15.17
C ALA A 521 -15.01 10.21 -16.25
N ALA A 522 -16.25 9.71 -16.36
CA ALA A 522 -17.22 10.12 -17.37
C ALA A 522 -18.66 9.82 -16.89
N ALA A 523 -19.64 10.27 -17.63
CA ALA A 523 -21.00 9.77 -17.51
C ALA A 523 -21.04 8.25 -17.81
N GLY A 524 -21.90 7.53 -17.11
CA GLY A 524 -21.98 6.07 -17.24
C GLY A 524 -23.29 5.48 -16.81
N THR A 525 -23.35 4.15 -16.85
CA THR A 525 -24.50 3.39 -16.36
C THR A 525 -24.51 3.32 -14.84
N ALA A 526 -25.65 2.95 -14.25
CA ALA A 526 -25.79 2.82 -12.82
C ALA A 526 -24.86 1.72 -12.27
N VAL A 527 -24.12 2.05 -11.23
CA VAL A 527 -23.29 1.13 -10.45
C VAL A 527 -23.81 1.04 -9.02
N THR A 528 -23.80 -0.14 -8.44
CA THR A 528 -24.11 -0.32 -7.02
C THR A 528 -22.81 -0.33 -6.23
N ILE A 529 -22.75 0.48 -5.18
CA ILE A 529 -21.62 0.64 -4.28
C ILE A 529 -22.09 0.33 -2.87
N GLU A 530 -21.51 -0.68 -2.25
CA GLU A 530 -21.80 -1.04 -0.85
C GLU A 530 -20.52 -0.80 -0.02
N ILE A 531 -20.56 0.20 0.88
CA ILE A 531 -19.47 0.41 1.85
C ILE A 531 -19.82 -0.41 3.08
N GLU A 532 -19.08 -1.50 3.28
CA GLU A 532 -19.40 -2.50 4.28
C GLU A 532 -18.72 -2.26 5.62
N ARG A 533 -17.49 -1.75 5.58
CA ARG A 533 -16.66 -1.55 6.78
C ARG A 533 -15.72 -0.36 6.60
N MET A 534 -15.48 0.32 7.70
CA MET A 534 -14.44 1.35 7.85
C MET A 534 -13.86 1.19 9.25
N SER A 535 -12.54 1.14 9.41
CA SER A 535 -11.89 1.04 10.71
C SER A 535 -10.56 1.77 10.76
N LEU A 536 -10.15 2.18 11.95
CA LEU A 536 -8.79 2.60 12.28
C LEU A 536 -8.27 1.66 13.35
N ASP A 537 -7.32 0.82 12.99
CA ASP A 537 -6.78 -0.18 13.90
C ASP A 537 -5.42 0.26 14.41
N ARG A 538 -5.17 0.06 15.71
CA ARG A 538 -3.83 0.25 16.30
C ARG A 538 -2.85 -0.79 15.72
N VAL A 539 -1.62 -0.37 15.54
CA VAL A 539 -0.50 -1.23 15.10
C VAL A 539 0.45 -1.47 16.25
#